data_c095202360faa4578198de70fadb1f2a
#
_entry.id   c095202360faa4578198de70fadb1f2a
#
_cell.length_a   1.000
_cell.length_b   1.000
_cell.length_c   1.000
_cell.angle_alpha   90.00
_cell.angle_beta   90.00
_cell.angle_gamma   90.00
#
_symmetry.space_group_name_H-M   'P 1'
#
loop_
_entity.id
_entity.type
_entity.pdbx_description
1 polymer ?
#
loop_
_entity_poly.entity_id
_entity_poly.type
_entity_poly.pdbx_seq_one_letter_code
_entity_poly.pdbx_strand_id
1 'polypeptide(L)'
;VARLTDTERARLERLCAAEDRAAFATAHLLVRECAGELLGVAGRGLVIAQSCATCGQEGHGRPTIVGHPEVHVSLSHTRGCVAAIAARAPCGIDVEAVHRAPVPGGVLTDREASWVRSEADPALAFTSLWVRKEALVKAGLGDLEAVGSLDVLDRGAPGDLQGWAEPPYVGAWVVLDQAPT
;
A
#
# COMPACT_ATOMS: atom_id res chain seq x y z
N VAL A 1 -0.70 25.57 0.02
CA VAL A 1 -1.43 24.36 0.38
C VAL A 1 -1.33 23.42 -0.80
N ALA A 2 -0.76 22.20 -0.59
CA ALA A 2 -0.77 21.17 -1.60
C ALA A 2 -2.22 20.87 -2.00
N ARG A 3 -2.49 20.79 -3.30
CA ARG A 3 -3.87 20.70 -3.79
C ARG A 3 -4.18 19.28 -4.20
N LEU A 4 -5.21 18.72 -3.60
CA LEU A 4 -5.86 17.53 -4.14
C LEU A 4 -6.47 17.85 -5.52
N THR A 5 -6.41 16.91 -6.46
CA THR A 5 -7.09 17.00 -7.76
C THR A 5 -8.60 17.02 -7.57
N ASP A 6 -9.36 17.36 -8.60
CA ASP A 6 -10.83 17.32 -8.55
C ASP A 6 -11.35 15.90 -8.29
N THR A 7 -10.72 14.90 -8.89
CA THR A 7 -11.02 13.48 -8.66
C THR A 7 -10.77 13.07 -7.21
N GLU A 8 -9.65 13.50 -6.62
CA GLU A 8 -9.33 13.23 -5.22
C GLU A 8 -10.31 13.94 -4.27
N ARG A 9 -10.69 15.20 -4.58
CA ARG A 9 -11.71 15.92 -3.81
C ARG A 9 -13.06 15.21 -3.84
N ALA A 10 -13.50 14.79 -5.01
CA ALA A 10 -14.75 14.06 -5.15
C ALA A 10 -14.76 12.74 -4.39
N ARG A 11 -13.60 12.04 -4.27
CA ARG A 11 -13.47 10.86 -3.42
C ARG A 11 -13.50 11.21 -1.94
N LEU A 12 -12.77 12.25 -1.55
CA LEU A 12 -12.74 12.76 -0.17
C LEU A 12 -14.15 13.08 0.35
N GLU A 13 -14.99 13.70 -0.48
CA GLU A 13 -16.37 14.07 -0.13
C GLU A 13 -17.28 12.87 0.10
N ARG A 14 -16.99 11.71 -0.48
CA ARG A 14 -17.74 10.46 -0.28
C ARG A 14 -17.41 9.77 1.04
N LEU A 15 -16.29 10.13 1.69
CA LEU A 15 -15.90 9.54 2.96
C LEU A 15 -16.73 10.17 4.09
N CYS A 16 -17.43 9.34 4.86
CA CYS A 16 -18.34 9.80 5.90
C CYS A 16 -17.61 10.29 7.15
N ALA A 17 -16.59 9.55 7.62
CA ALA A 17 -15.87 9.90 8.84
C ALA A 17 -14.81 10.98 8.59
N ALA A 18 -14.70 11.94 9.52
CA ALA A 18 -13.69 13.00 9.43
C ALA A 18 -12.26 12.44 9.47
N GLU A 19 -12.05 11.40 10.26
CA GLU A 19 -10.76 10.71 10.38
C GLU A 19 -10.34 10.04 9.06
N ASP A 20 -11.28 9.40 8.37
CA ASP A 20 -11.03 8.75 7.08
C ASP A 20 -10.70 9.80 6.00
N ARG A 21 -11.40 10.95 6.03
CA ARG A 21 -11.07 12.10 5.16
C ARG A 21 -9.68 12.64 5.42
N ALA A 22 -9.31 12.78 6.70
CA ALA A 22 -7.97 13.24 7.08
C ALA A 22 -6.89 12.26 6.64
N ALA A 23 -7.08 10.96 6.88
CA ALA A 23 -6.14 9.92 6.47
C ALA A 23 -5.97 9.88 4.95
N PHE A 24 -7.08 9.90 4.19
CA PHE A 24 -7.06 9.95 2.73
C PHE A 24 -6.26 11.16 2.22
N ALA A 25 -6.61 12.37 2.67
CA ALA A 25 -5.93 13.59 2.25
C ALA A 25 -4.44 13.56 2.59
N THR A 26 -4.09 13.13 3.80
CA THR A 26 -2.70 13.06 4.27
C THR A 26 -1.89 12.06 3.45
N ALA A 27 -2.41 10.87 3.17
CA ALA A 27 -1.72 9.87 2.35
C ALA A 27 -1.45 10.39 0.92
N HIS A 28 -2.43 11.06 0.31
CA HIS A 28 -2.29 11.66 -1.02
C HIS A 28 -1.32 12.85 -1.04
N LEU A 29 -1.17 13.58 0.04
CA LEU A 29 -0.15 14.62 0.17
C LEU A 29 1.24 14.01 0.42
N LEU A 30 1.32 13.01 1.30
CA LEU A 30 2.58 12.35 1.64
C LEU A 30 3.24 11.70 0.43
N VAL A 31 2.48 11.00 -0.41
CA VAL A 31 3.04 10.36 -1.60
C VAL A 31 3.58 11.37 -2.61
N ARG A 32 3.01 12.58 -2.69
CA ARG A 32 3.57 13.68 -3.50
C ARG A 32 4.91 14.17 -2.96
N GLU A 33 5.03 14.29 -1.64
CA GLU A 33 6.30 14.69 -1.02
C GLU A 33 7.37 13.62 -1.25
N CYS A 34 7.05 12.32 -1.07
CA CYS A 34 7.98 11.23 -1.40
C CYS A 34 8.44 11.27 -2.87
N ALA A 35 7.52 11.46 -3.81
CA ALA A 35 7.85 11.59 -5.23
C ALA A 35 8.65 12.87 -5.51
N GLY A 36 8.33 13.96 -4.83
CA GLY A 36 9.03 15.24 -4.94
C GLY A 36 10.50 15.14 -4.48
N GLU A 37 10.74 14.46 -3.36
CA GLU A 37 12.09 14.19 -2.87
C GLU A 37 12.90 13.37 -3.88
N LEU A 38 12.30 12.30 -4.43
CA LEU A 38 12.95 11.44 -5.43
C LEU A 38 13.29 12.20 -6.73
N LEU A 39 12.46 13.18 -7.12
CA LEU A 39 12.63 13.98 -8.33
C LEU A 39 13.44 15.27 -8.09
N GLY A 40 13.67 15.66 -6.84
CA GLY A 40 14.33 16.94 -6.50
C GLY A 40 13.43 18.15 -6.77
N VAL A 41 12.10 18.00 -6.69
CA VAL A 41 11.11 19.07 -6.92
C VAL A 41 10.12 19.16 -5.75
N ALA A 42 9.39 20.27 -5.69
CA ALA A 42 8.36 20.41 -4.66
C ALA A 42 7.16 19.49 -4.95
N GLY A 43 6.84 18.57 -4.03
CA GLY A 43 5.76 17.60 -4.17
C GLY A 43 4.39 18.23 -4.44
N ARG A 44 4.15 19.44 -3.92
CA ARG A 44 2.88 20.19 -4.14
C ARG A 44 2.55 20.49 -5.62
N GLY A 45 3.54 20.42 -6.51
CA GLY A 45 3.36 20.61 -7.96
C GLY A 45 3.03 19.33 -8.71
N LEU A 46 3.17 18.16 -8.07
CA LEU A 46 2.95 16.88 -8.71
C LEU A 46 1.46 16.51 -8.73
N VAL A 47 1.03 15.94 -9.84
CA VAL A 47 -0.33 15.45 -10.06
C VAL A 47 -0.32 13.93 -10.01
N ILE A 48 -1.17 13.37 -9.15
CA ILE A 48 -1.41 11.93 -9.10
C ILE A 48 -2.60 11.59 -9.97
N ALA A 49 -2.44 10.62 -10.86
CA ALA A 49 -3.51 9.97 -11.58
C ALA A 49 -3.69 8.54 -11.07
N GLN A 50 -4.93 8.07 -11.00
CA GLN A 50 -5.27 6.68 -10.72
C GLN A 50 -6.27 6.22 -11.76
N SER A 51 -5.93 5.16 -12.49
CA SER A 51 -6.83 4.49 -13.41
C SER A 51 -6.76 2.98 -13.20
N CYS A 52 -7.90 2.33 -13.25
CA CYS A 52 -7.97 0.89 -13.11
C CYS A 52 -7.65 0.21 -14.44
N ALA A 53 -6.64 -0.63 -14.47
CA ALA A 53 -6.30 -1.40 -15.67
C ALA A 53 -7.43 -2.37 -16.11
N THR A 54 -8.25 -2.82 -15.15
CA THR A 54 -9.33 -3.79 -15.40
C THR A 54 -10.61 -3.14 -15.95
N CYS A 55 -11.05 -2.02 -15.35
CA CYS A 55 -12.33 -1.39 -15.74
C CYS A 55 -12.16 -0.03 -16.44
N GLY A 56 -10.94 0.49 -16.57
CA GLY A 56 -10.65 1.77 -17.21
C GLY A 56 -11.14 3.02 -16.45
N GLN A 57 -11.79 2.84 -15.29
CA GLN A 57 -12.33 3.97 -14.53
C GLN A 57 -11.23 4.73 -13.78
N GLU A 58 -11.39 6.04 -13.70
CA GLU A 58 -10.52 6.91 -12.92
C GLU A 58 -10.86 6.89 -11.43
N GLY A 59 -9.89 7.29 -10.60
CA GLY A 59 -10.06 7.47 -9.17
C GLY A 59 -9.81 6.22 -8.34
N HIS A 60 -9.51 5.08 -8.94
CA HIS A 60 -9.01 3.88 -8.28
C HIS A 60 -7.99 3.17 -9.16
N GLY A 61 -7.33 2.14 -8.63
CA GLY A 61 -6.20 1.48 -9.30
C GLY A 61 -4.85 2.03 -8.82
N ARG A 62 -3.78 1.61 -9.50
CA ARG A 62 -2.42 2.00 -9.11
C ARG A 62 -2.19 3.49 -9.35
N PRO A 63 -1.68 4.24 -8.37
CA PRO A 63 -1.33 5.64 -8.55
C PRO A 63 -0.09 5.79 -9.45
N THR A 64 -0.08 6.85 -10.25
CA THR A 64 1.04 7.26 -11.10
C THR A 64 1.26 8.77 -10.95
N ILE A 65 2.49 9.23 -11.21
CA ILE A 65 2.81 10.66 -11.26
C ILE A 65 2.73 11.12 -12.72
N VAL A 66 1.83 12.04 -13.00
CA VAL A 66 1.65 12.57 -14.36
C VAL A 66 2.93 13.24 -14.85
N GLY A 67 3.41 12.84 -16.02
CA GLY A 67 4.65 13.36 -16.62
C GLY A 67 5.93 12.66 -16.12
N HIS A 68 5.84 11.71 -15.18
CA HIS A 68 6.98 11.00 -14.60
C HIS A 68 6.76 9.48 -14.60
N PRO A 69 6.70 8.81 -15.77
CA PRO A 69 6.46 7.38 -15.87
C PRO A 69 7.58 6.53 -15.23
N GLU A 70 8.76 7.10 -15.03
CA GLU A 70 9.90 6.48 -14.37
C GLU A 70 9.77 6.45 -12.83
N VAL A 71 8.74 7.10 -12.27
CA VAL A 71 8.50 7.15 -10.83
C VAL A 71 7.31 6.27 -10.49
N HIS A 72 7.58 5.23 -9.72
CA HIS A 72 6.57 4.37 -9.14
C HIS A 72 6.21 4.88 -7.74
N VAL A 73 4.93 4.88 -7.43
CA VAL A 73 4.43 5.33 -6.13
C VAL A 73 3.40 4.36 -5.58
N SER A 74 3.35 4.26 -4.27
CA SER A 74 2.30 3.54 -3.56
C SER A 74 1.94 4.30 -2.29
N LEU A 75 0.70 4.17 -1.85
CA LEU A 75 0.20 4.76 -0.62
C LEU A 75 -0.78 3.80 0.08
N SER A 76 -0.84 3.92 1.38
CA SER A 76 -1.84 3.23 2.20
C SER A 76 -2.27 4.12 3.36
N HIS A 77 -3.46 3.89 3.86
CA HIS A 77 -3.94 4.54 5.05
C HIS A 77 -4.94 3.66 5.80
N THR A 78 -4.83 3.68 7.09
CA THR A 78 -5.83 3.18 8.03
C THR A 78 -6.17 4.28 9.01
N ARG A 79 -7.15 4.06 9.89
CA ARG A 79 -7.53 5.08 10.86
C ARG A 79 -6.37 5.40 11.81
N GLY A 80 -5.88 6.64 11.78
CA GLY A 80 -4.78 7.14 12.61
C GLY A 80 -3.38 6.90 12.06
N CYS A 81 -3.21 6.21 10.93
CA CYS A 81 -1.91 6.00 10.31
C CYS A 81 -1.98 6.11 8.79
N VAL A 82 -0.95 6.69 8.20
CA VAL A 82 -0.76 6.78 6.74
C VAL A 82 0.66 6.40 6.37
N ALA A 83 0.83 5.83 5.19
CA ALA A 83 2.14 5.48 4.66
C ALA A 83 2.20 5.78 3.15
N ALA A 84 3.38 6.13 2.65
CA ALA A 84 3.64 6.31 1.23
C ALA A 84 5.07 5.97 0.89
N ILE A 85 5.30 5.57 -0.35
CA ILE A 85 6.62 5.30 -0.93
C ILE A 85 6.68 5.81 -2.36
N ALA A 86 7.85 6.26 -2.77
CA ALA A 86 8.20 6.53 -4.16
C ALA A 86 9.54 5.89 -4.49
N ALA A 87 9.67 5.27 -5.65
CA ALA A 87 10.89 4.61 -6.10
C ALA A 87 11.03 4.68 -7.62
N ARG A 88 12.25 4.39 -8.12
CA ARG A 88 12.52 4.26 -9.57
C ARG A 88 12.24 2.87 -10.12
N ALA A 89 11.78 1.97 -9.28
CA ALA A 89 11.35 0.61 -9.62
C ALA A 89 9.94 0.36 -9.04
N PRO A 90 9.20 -0.65 -9.52
CA PRO A 90 7.90 -0.98 -8.97
C PRO A 90 7.97 -1.14 -7.46
N CYS A 91 7.07 -0.46 -6.76
CA CYS A 91 7.05 -0.46 -5.29
C CYS A 91 5.62 -0.58 -4.75
N GLY A 92 5.52 -1.06 -3.54
CA GLY A 92 4.27 -1.17 -2.81
C GLY A 92 4.45 -0.91 -1.32
N ILE A 93 3.46 -0.33 -0.70
CA ILE A 93 3.42 -0.11 0.75
C ILE A 93 2.01 -0.35 1.26
N ASP A 94 1.94 -1.00 2.42
CA ASP A 94 0.69 -1.14 3.14
C ASP A 94 0.85 -0.88 4.63
N VAL A 95 -0.20 -0.36 5.27
CA VAL A 95 -0.28 -0.12 6.70
C VAL A 95 -1.68 -0.39 7.20
N GLU A 96 -1.79 -1.17 8.30
CA GLU A 96 -3.05 -1.51 8.92
C GLU A 96 -3.00 -1.39 10.44
N ALA A 97 -4.14 -1.06 11.04
CA ALA A 97 -4.33 -1.27 12.46
C ALA A 97 -4.53 -2.76 12.74
N VAL A 98 -3.91 -3.26 13.82
CA VAL A 98 -4.08 -4.66 14.23
C VAL A 98 -5.57 -4.94 14.46
N HIS A 99 -6.13 -5.81 13.62
CA HIS A 99 -7.55 -6.11 13.59
C HIS A 99 -7.83 -7.46 14.24
N ARG A 100 -8.72 -7.48 15.24
CA ARG A 100 -9.05 -8.69 16.01
C ARG A 100 -10.30 -9.43 15.51
N ALA A 101 -10.72 -9.15 14.26
CA ALA A 101 -11.81 -9.91 13.61
C ALA A 101 -11.30 -11.27 13.12
N PRO A 102 -12.22 -12.21 12.85
CA PRO A 102 -11.86 -13.47 12.22
C PRO A 102 -11.10 -13.25 10.91
N VAL A 103 -10.06 -14.06 10.70
CA VAL A 103 -9.26 -14.05 9.47
C VAL A 103 -10.14 -14.47 8.29
N PRO A 104 -10.24 -13.67 7.23
CA PRO A 104 -11.00 -14.07 6.03
C PRO A 104 -10.43 -15.36 5.43
N GLY A 105 -11.29 -16.24 4.94
CA GLY A 105 -10.87 -17.44 4.25
C GLY A 105 -10.15 -17.12 2.93
N GLY A 106 -9.19 -17.95 2.54
CA GLY A 106 -8.52 -17.84 1.25
C GLY A 106 -7.40 -16.79 1.15
N VAL A 107 -7.06 -16.11 2.25
CA VAL A 107 -6.01 -15.05 2.27
C VAL A 107 -4.64 -15.57 2.66
N LEU A 108 -4.58 -16.64 3.42
CA LEU A 108 -3.34 -17.26 3.89
C LEU A 108 -3.13 -18.61 3.22
N THR A 109 -1.87 -18.96 2.98
CA THR A 109 -1.48 -20.33 2.70
C THR A 109 -1.68 -21.21 3.94
N ASP A 110 -1.72 -22.54 3.79
CA ASP A 110 -1.84 -23.47 4.92
C ASP A 110 -0.67 -23.31 5.91
N ARG A 111 0.52 -23.04 5.40
CA ARG A 111 1.72 -22.78 6.19
C ARG A 111 1.59 -21.51 7.03
N GLU A 112 1.16 -20.41 6.41
CA GLU A 112 0.92 -19.14 7.09
C GLU A 112 -0.19 -19.25 8.13
N ALA A 113 -1.29 -19.93 7.79
CA ALA A 113 -2.38 -20.17 8.72
C ALA A 113 -1.95 -20.98 9.94
N SER A 114 -1.06 -21.96 9.74
CA SER A 114 -0.46 -22.74 10.84
C SER A 114 0.44 -21.88 11.70
N TRP A 115 1.28 -21.05 11.09
CA TRP A 115 2.15 -20.13 11.80
C TRP A 115 1.35 -19.11 12.62
N VAL A 116 0.36 -18.45 12.02
CA VAL A 116 -0.51 -17.49 12.72
C VAL A 116 -1.15 -18.11 13.97
N ARG A 117 -1.64 -19.37 13.86
CA ARG A 117 -2.25 -20.07 15.02
C ARG A 117 -1.25 -20.39 16.13
N SER A 118 0.05 -20.48 15.84
CA SER A 118 1.08 -20.78 16.83
C SER A 118 1.64 -19.54 17.53
N GLU A 119 1.34 -18.33 17.02
CA GLU A 119 1.86 -17.09 17.58
C GLU A 119 1.10 -16.66 18.85
N ALA A 120 1.80 -15.98 19.76
CA ALA A 120 1.23 -15.48 21.02
C ALA A 120 0.12 -14.41 20.79
N ASP A 121 0.21 -13.62 19.74
CA ASP A 121 -0.83 -12.70 19.27
C ASP A 121 -1.19 -13.03 17.80
N PRO A 122 -2.15 -13.93 17.55
CA PRO A 122 -2.55 -14.31 16.20
C PRO A 122 -3.09 -13.14 15.36
N ALA A 123 -3.68 -12.12 16.00
CA ALA A 123 -4.19 -10.95 15.30
C ALA A 123 -3.03 -10.10 14.74
N LEU A 124 -2.01 -9.87 15.55
CA LEU A 124 -0.80 -9.17 15.11
C LEU A 124 -0.07 -9.97 14.03
N ALA A 125 0.07 -11.28 14.22
CA ALA A 125 0.70 -12.18 13.25
C ALA A 125 -0.04 -12.14 11.89
N PHE A 126 -1.35 -12.29 11.90
CA PHE A 126 -2.17 -12.20 10.69
C PHE A 126 -2.01 -10.84 10.00
N THR A 127 -2.17 -9.74 10.73
CA THR A 127 -2.09 -8.40 10.15
C THR A 127 -0.70 -8.14 9.56
N SER A 128 0.36 -8.67 10.18
CA SER A 128 1.73 -8.57 9.67
C SER A 128 1.94 -9.32 8.34
N LEU A 129 1.31 -10.47 8.15
CA LEU A 129 1.32 -11.17 6.85
C LEU A 129 0.45 -10.45 5.83
N TRP A 130 -0.71 -9.95 6.24
CA TRP A 130 -1.63 -9.23 5.37
C TRP A 130 -0.98 -8.00 4.73
N VAL A 131 -0.37 -7.11 5.52
CA VAL A 131 0.30 -5.91 4.98
C VAL A 131 1.48 -6.25 4.04
N ARG A 132 2.17 -7.38 4.27
CA ARG A 132 3.22 -7.87 3.37
C ARG A 132 2.66 -8.30 2.02
N LYS A 133 1.57 -9.06 2.03
CA LYS A 133 0.88 -9.50 0.80
C LYS A 133 0.32 -8.30 0.02
N GLU A 134 -0.34 -7.37 0.70
CA GLU A 134 -0.87 -6.15 0.09
C GLU A 134 0.25 -5.28 -0.50
N ALA A 135 1.39 -5.15 0.17
CA ALA A 135 2.54 -4.42 -0.37
C ALA A 135 3.04 -5.06 -1.69
N LEU A 136 3.13 -6.40 -1.75
CA LEU A 136 3.53 -7.11 -2.96
C LEU A 136 2.50 -6.95 -4.10
N VAL A 137 1.20 -7.06 -3.81
CA VAL A 137 0.13 -6.82 -4.80
C VAL A 137 0.19 -5.38 -5.32
N LYS A 138 0.36 -4.40 -4.44
CA LYS A 138 0.53 -2.98 -4.82
C LYS A 138 1.79 -2.74 -5.65
N ALA A 139 2.85 -3.50 -5.43
CA ALA A 139 4.05 -3.47 -6.27
C ALA A 139 3.85 -4.14 -7.65
N GLY A 140 2.79 -4.95 -7.81
CA GLY A 140 2.44 -5.62 -9.08
C GLY A 140 2.75 -7.10 -9.13
N LEU A 141 3.02 -7.71 -8.00
CA LEU A 141 3.20 -9.15 -7.88
C LEU A 141 1.88 -9.82 -7.52
N GLY A 142 1.17 -10.29 -8.54
CA GLY A 142 -0.14 -10.92 -8.38
C GLY A 142 -1.29 -9.91 -8.26
N ASP A 143 -2.43 -10.43 -7.90
CA ASP A 143 -3.66 -9.71 -7.61
C ASP A 143 -4.29 -10.18 -6.29
N LEU A 144 -5.38 -9.57 -5.89
CA LEU A 144 -6.09 -9.94 -4.66
C LEU A 144 -6.69 -11.35 -4.71
N GLU A 145 -6.95 -11.91 -5.90
CA GLU A 145 -7.48 -13.26 -6.05
C GLU A 145 -6.37 -14.30 -5.82
N ALA A 146 -5.14 -13.98 -6.25
CA ALA A 146 -3.96 -14.83 -6.08
C ALA A 146 -3.25 -14.66 -4.72
N VAL A 147 -3.65 -13.68 -3.90
CA VAL A 147 -2.99 -13.34 -2.63
C VAL A 147 -2.86 -14.52 -1.66
N GLY A 148 -3.86 -15.42 -1.68
CA GLY A 148 -3.86 -16.63 -0.85
C GLY A 148 -2.76 -17.64 -1.19
N SER A 149 -2.23 -17.62 -2.42
CA SER A 149 -1.15 -18.51 -2.84
C SER A 149 0.25 -17.93 -2.62
N LEU A 150 0.33 -16.65 -2.32
CA LEU A 150 1.59 -15.93 -2.10
C LEU A 150 2.08 -16.16 -0.66
N ASP A 151 3.12 -16.98 -0.46
CA ASP A 151 3.72 -17.21 0.86
C ASP A 151 4.74 -16.10 1.17
N VAL A 152 4.52 -15.38 2.27
CA VAL A 152 5.37 -14.25 2.70
C VAL A 152 6.10 -14.50 4.02
N LEU A 153 6.12 -15.75 4.49
CA LEU A 153 6.89 -16.15 5.69
C LEU A 153 8.40 -16.21 5.40
N ASP A 154 8.78 -16.56 4.19
CA ASP A 154 10.18 -16.68 3.84
C ASP A 154 10.79 -15.33 3.45
N ARG A 155 12.07 -15.15 3.80
CA ARG A 155 12.87 -13.99 3.39
C ARG A 155 13.18 -13.95 1.89
N GLY A 156 12.74 -14.94 1.14
CA GLY A 156 12.89 -15.04 -0.32
C GLY A 156 11.73 -14.43 -1.11
N ALA A 157 10.87 -13.63 -0.47
CA ALA A 157 9.87 -12.85 -1.21
C ALA A 157 10.57 -11.95 -2.25
N PRO A 158 9.98 -11.79 -3.45
CA PRO A 158 10.57 -10.97 -4.49
C PRO A 158 10.83 -9.54 -4.02
N GLY A 159 12.02 -9.01 -4.32
CA GLY A 159 12.44 -7.68 -3.87
C GLY A 159 12.86 -7.61 -2.40
N ASP A 160 13.16 -6.41 -1.95
CA ASP A 160 13.50 -6.12 -0.55
C ASP A 160 12.21 -5.85 0.25
N LEU A 161 11.49 -6.93 0.60
CA LEU A 161 10.26 -6.83 1.40
C LEU A 161 10.59 -6.59 2.87
N GLN A 162 10.36 -5.38 3.32
CA GLN A 162 10.56 -4.94 4.69
C GLN A 162 9.22 -4.82 5.43
N GLY A 163 9.26 -4.89 6.75
CA GLY A 163 8.08 -4.70 7.59
C GLY A 163 8.43 -4.19 8.97
N TRP A 164 7.48 -3.55 9.60
CA TRP A 164 7.55 -3.06 10.97
C TRP A 164 6.24 -3.34 11.72
N ALA A 165 6.35 -3.42 13.04
CA ALA A 165 5.20 -3.59 13.93
C ALA A 165 5.37 -2.70 15.16
N GLU A 166 4.52 -1.71 15.29
CA GLU A 166 4.40 -0.82 16.45
C GLU A 166 2.91 -0.74 16.81
N PRO A 167 2.41 -1.71 17.61
CA PRO A 167 0.98 -1.74 17.93
C PRO A 167 0.45 -0.40 18.44
N PRO A 168 -0.71 0.06 17.95
CA PRO A 168 -1.72 -0.75 17.25
C PRO A 168 -1.50 -0.88 15.72
N TYR A 169 -0.40 -0.43 15.15
CA TYR A 169 -0.18 -0.45 13.70
C TYR A 169 0.90 -1.44 13.30
N VAL A 170 0.76 -1.95 12.08
CA VAL A 170 1.77 -2.72 11.37
C VAL A 170 1.84 -2.21 9.93
N GLY A 171 3.02 -2.28 9.32
CA GLY A 171 3.20 -1.90 7.93
C GLY A 171 4.25 -2.74 7.25
N ALA A 172 4.21 -2.75 5.93
CA ALA A 172 5.21 -3.37 5.09
C ALA A 172 5.39 -2.59 3.79
N TRP A 173 6.59 -2.62 3.24
CA TRP A 173 6.89 -2.06 1.93
C TRP A 173 7.84 -2.95 1.16
N VAL A 174 7.82 -2.80 -0.15
CA VAL A 174 8.73 -3.49 -1.06
C VAL A 174 9.12 -2.56 -2.21
N VAL A 175 10.36 -2.66 -2.63
CA VAL A 175 10.84 -2.15 -3.92
C VAL A 175 11.35 -3.35 -4.69
N LEU A 176 10.78 -3.59 -5.89
CA LEU A 176 11.18 -4.73 -6.71
C LEU A 176 12.49 -4.40 -7.45
N ASP A 177 13.36 -5.38 -7.57
CA ASP A 177 14.51 -5.23 -8.47
C ASP A 177 13.99 -4.95 -9.88
N GLN A 178 14.62 -4.01 -10.58
CA GLN A 178 14.34 -3.84 -12.00
C GLN A 178 14.72 -5.15 -12.68
N ALA A 179 13.78 -5.72 -13.45
CA ALA A 179 14.13 -6.82 -14.32
C ALA A 179 15.32 -6.36 -15.19
N PRO A 180 16.37 -7.17 -15.31
CA PRO A 180 17.46 -6.82 -16.22
C PRO A 180 16.84 -6.59 -17.60
N THR A 181 17.08 -5.41 -18.16
CA THR A 181 16.67 -4.98 -19.50
C THR A 181 17.31 -5.81 -20.59
#